data_8d9d2afd37f5bb57247e2eb4c98a9926
#
_entry.id   8d9d2afd37f5bb57247e2eb4c98a9926
#
_cell.length_a   1.000
_cell.length_b   1.000
_cell.length_c   1.000
_cell.angle_alpha   90.00
_cell.angle_beta   90.00
_cell.angle_gamma   90.00
#
_symmetry.space_group_name_H-M   'P 1'
#
loop_
_entity.id
_entity.type
_entity.pdbx_description
1 polymer ?
#
loop_
_entity_poly.entity_id
_entity_poly.type
_entity_poly.pdbx_seq_one_letter_code
_entity_poly.pdbx_strand_id
1 'polypeptide(L)'
;MTDRTGGGDVVDEQPSTAGPAGEAAREQAVTDEVVASFAGAASPRYLEIMQSLVRHLHSFAREVRLTDAEWQRGIEFLTRTGHMTDHRRQEFILLSDVLGLSMLTVGINAPASAGATESTVLGPFFVPGAPEVPLGGDITGGAKGRPCHVAGKVRGTDGIPVPNARIEVWEADADGFYDVQYAGSRTAGRGWLRSGADGEYRFWSVHPAPYPIPADGPVGDLLAAAGRGPMRPAHLHFKVDAPGYRTLTTHIFVAGGPYLDRDAVFGVKDSLIVGFTEQPPGPGPDGRHLDEPWTTVTFDIVLARQQEDQQ
;
A
#
# COMPACT_ATOMS: atom_id res chain seq x y z
N MET A 1 -85.32 -18.33 11.34
CA MET A 1 -85.11 -19.20 10.19
C MET A 1 -84.19 -18.35 9.27
N THR A 2 -82.95 -18.56 9.04
CA THR A 2 -82.07 -19.74 8.99
C THR A 2 -80.66 -19.26 9.22
N ASP A 3 -80.00 -19.99 10.02
CA ASP A 3 -78.59 -20.03 10.33
C ASP A 3 -77.74 -20.31 9.06
N ARG A 4 -76.59 -19.63 8.91
CA ARG A 4 -75.41 -20.12 8.14
C ARG A 4 -74.10 -19.60 8.74
N THR A 5 -73.55 -20.41 9.58
CA THR A 5 -72.15 -20.45 9.97
C THR A 5 -71.25 -20.66 8.73
N GLY A 6 -70.40 -19.73 8.49
CA GLY A 6 -69.27 -19.88 7.54
C GLY A 6 -67.94 -19.96 8.34
N GLY A 7 -67.46 -21.20 8.51
CA GLY A 7 -66.18 -21.47 9.09
C GLY A 7 -65.05 -20.95 8.15
N GLY A 8 -64.29 -20.01 8.59
CA GLY A 8 -63.00 -19.62 7.96
C GLY A 8 -61.90 -20.59 8.42
N ASP A 9 -61.40 -21.38 7.49
CA ASP A 9 -60.22 -22.18 7.69
C ASP A 9 -59.01 -21.22 8.02
N VAL A 10 -58.60 -21.23 9.27
CA VAL A 10 -57.33 -20.66 9.69
C VAL A 10 -56.25 -21.62 9.18
N VAL A 11 -55.57 -21.24 8.12
CA VAL A 11 -54.37 -21.92 7.68
C VAL A 11 -53.29 -21.64 8.73
N ASP A 12 -53.06 -22.65 9.54
CA ASP A 12 -51.97 -22.66 10.53
C ASP A 12 -50.66 -22.73 9.78
N GLU A 13 -50.03 -21.57 9.50
CA GLU A 13 -48.64 -21.49 9.00
C GLU A 13 -47.74 -22.00 10.11
N GLN A 14 -47.45 -23.29 10.10
CA GLN A 14 -46.40 -23.85 10.95
C GLN A 14 -45.04 -23.23 10.59
N PRO A 15 -44.31 -22.68 11.55
CA PRO A 15 -42.92 -22.24 11.30
C PRO A 15 -42.11 -23.46 10.89
N SER A 16 -41.58 -23.44 9.67
CA SER A 16 -40.68 -24.44 9.12
C SER A 16 -39.41 -24.52 10.02
N THR A 17 -39.41 -25.45 10.96
CA THR A 17 -38.23 -25.82 11.74
C THR A 17 -37.30 -26.67 10.88
N ALA A 18 -36.59 -26.03 9.95
CA ALA A 18 -35.44 -26.65 9.31
C ALA A 18 -34.34 -26.77 10.38
N GLY A 19 -33.93 -28.00 10.69
CA GLY A 19 -32.82 -28.22 11.58
C GLY A 19 -31.52 -27.61 11.02
N PRO A 20 -30.39 -27.58 11.79
CA PRO A 20 -29.16 -26.90 11.40
C PRO A 20 -28.62 -27.27 10.00
N ALA A 21 -28.79 -28.51 9.57
CA ALA A 21 -28.44 -28.95 8.22
C ALA A 21 -29.28 -28.28 7.12
N GLY A 22 -30.57 -28.03 7.40
CA GLY A 22 -31.47 -27.34 6.47
C GLY A 22 -31.15 -25.83 6.37
N GLU A 23 -30.73 -25.20 7.44
CA GLU A 23 -30.27 -23.80 7.45
C GLU A 23 -29.01 -23.64 6.64
N ALA A 24 -27.99 -24.47 6.86
CA ALA A 24 -26.74 -24.46 6.11
C ALA A 24 -26.97 -24.69 4.60
N ALA A 25 -27.90 -25.58 4.24
CA ALA A 25 -28.27 -25.82 2.84
C ALA A 25 -28.93 -24.58 2.19
N ARG A 26 -29.77 -23.84 2.91
CA ARG A 26 -30.38 -22.59 2.44
C ARG A 26 -29.32 -21.49 2.27
N GLU A 27 -28.43 -21.31 3.24
CA GLU A 27 -27.33 -20.37 3.16
C GLU A 27 -26.43 -20.67 1.95
N GLN A 28 -26.15 -21.93 1.67
CA GLN A 28 -25.36 -22.34 0.50
C GLN A 28 -26.09 -22.09 -0.82
N ALA A 29 -27.40 -22.35 -0.87
CA ALA A 29 -28.21 -22.10 -2.06
C ALA A 29 -28.16 -20.63 -2.51
N VAL A 30 -28.19 -19.67 -1.56
CA VAL A 30 -28.00 -18.24 -1.86
C VAL A 30 -26.65 -18.00 -2.52
N THR A 31 -25.61 -18.64 -2.01
CA THR A 31 -24.24 -18.48 -2.59
C THR A 31 -24.21 -19.01 -4.02
N ASP A 32 -24.77 -20.19 -4.27
CA ASP A 32 -24.78 -20.85 -5.57
C ASP A 32 -25.59 -20.02 -6.60
N GLU A 33 -26.70 -19.46 -6.20
CA GLU A 33 -27.54 -18.59 -7.04
C GLU A 33 -26.78 -17.32 -7.44
N VAL A 34 -26.16 -16.63 -6.46
CA VAL A 34 -25.39 -15.40 -6.74
C VAL A 34 -24.16 -15.71 -7.60
N VAL A 35 -23.44 -16.79 -7.34
CA VAL A 35 -22.30 -17.23 -8.17
C VAL A 35 -22.74 -17.52 -9.60
N ALA A 36 -23.88 -18.21 -9.79
CA ALA A 36 -24.44 -18.53 -11.11
C ALA A 36 -24.87 -17.26 -11.88
N SER A 37 -25.34 -16.23 -11.19
CA SER A 37 -25.80 -14.99 -11.81
C SER A 37 -24.73 -14.26 -12.61
N PHE A 38 -23.45 -14.53 -12.36
CA PHE A 38 -22.32 -13.96 -13.09
C PHE A 38 -21.98 -14.71 -14.39
N ALA A 39 -22.69 -15.80 -14.75
CA ALA A 39 -22.39 -16.62 -15.93
C ALA A 39 -22.36 -15.83 -17.27
N GLY A 40 -23.08 -14.68 -17.35
CA GLY A 40 -23.05 -13.77 -18.50
C GLY A 40 -21.94 -12.72 -18.48
N ALA A 41 -20.93 -12.85 -17.63
CA ALA A 41 -19.85 -11.86 -17.50
C ALA A 41 -19.08 -11.68 -18.81
N ALA A 42 -18.69 -10.42 -19.10
CA ALA A 42 -18.03 -10.03 -20.38
C ALA A 42 -16.66 -10.66 -20.58
N SER A 43 -15.96 -11.08 -19.54
CA SER A 43 -14.68 -11.77 -19.65
C SER A 43 -14.55 -12.94 -18.67
N PRO A 44 -13.83 -14.02 -19.06
CA PRO A 44 -13.58 -15.15 -18.15
C PRO A 44 -12.86 -14.74 -16.87
N ARG A 45 -11.93 -13.80 -16.93
CA ARG A 45 -11.21 -13.33 -15.75
C ARG A 45 -12.11 -12.55 -14.79
N TYR A 46 -12.99 -11.72 -15.30
CA TYR A 46 -13.97 -11.02 -14.45
C TYR A 46 -14.92 -12.01 -13.77
N LEU A 47 -15.39 -13.02 -14.52
CA LEU A 47 -16.22 -14.11 -13.99
C LEU A 47 -15.52 -14.82 -12.81
N GLU A 48 -14.26 -15.23 -13.02
CA GLU A 48 -13.45 -15.88 -11.98
C GLU A 48 -13.32 -15.02 -10.70
N ILE A 49 -12.98 -13.73 -10.88
CA ILE A 49 -12.83 -12.78 -9.76
C ILE A 49 -14.15 -12.63 -8.98
N MET A 50 -15.26 -12.39 -9.67
CA MET A 50 -16.55 -12.15 -9.01
C MET A 50 -17.08 -13.40 -8.31
N GLN A 51 -16.95 -14.56 -8.93
CA GLN A 51 -17.37 -15.82 -8.32
C GLN A 51 -16.51 -16.14 -7.07
N SER A 52 -15.20 -15.90 -7.13
CA SER A 52 -14.32 -16.08 -5.99
C SER A 52 -14.66 -15.10 -4.86
N LEU A 53 -14.84 -13.82 -5.18
CA LEU A 53 -15.21 -12.78 -4.22
C LEU A 53 -16.52 -13.15 -3.48
N VAL A 54 -17.56 -13.52 -4.19
CA VAL A 54 -18.85 -13.90 -3.59
C VAL A 54 -18.69 -15.09 -2.64
N ARG A 55 -17.98 -16.16 -3.08
CA ARG A 55 -17.77 -17.34 -2.22
C ARG A 55 -17.06 -16.95 -0.91
N HIS A 56 -16.02 -16.11 -0.98
CA HIS A 56 -15.27 -15.69 0.21
C HIS A 56 -16.07 -14.76 1.11
N LEU A 57 -16.82 -13.79 0.57
CA LEU A 57 -17.68 -12.92 1.37
C LEU A 57 -18.79 -13.70 2.08
N HIS A 58 -19.46 -14.62 1.37
CA HIS A 58 -20.49 -15.45 1.97
C HIS A 58 -19.93 -16.44 2.99
N SER A 59 -18.73 -17.00 2.72
CA SER A 59 -18.04 -17.85 3.68
C SER A 59 -17.69 -17.10 4.95
N PHE A 60 -17.13 -15.89 4.83
CA PHE A 60 -16.86 -15.02 5.96
C PHE A 60 -18.13 -14.74 6.78
N ALA A 61 -19.22 -14.32 6.14
CA ALA A 61 -20.47 -14.03 6.85
C ALA A 61 -20.99 -15.24 7.65
N ARG A 62 -20.92 -16.44 7.06
CA ARG A 62 -21.32 -17.69 7.73
C ARG A 62 -20.36 -18.08 8.87
N GLU A 63 -19.04 -17.95 8.64
CA GLU A 63 -18.03 -18.31 9.62
C GLU A 63 -18.17 -17.51 10.91
N VAL A 64 -18.32 -16.17 10.79
CA VAL A 64 -18.46 -15.29 11.95
C VAL A 64 -19.91 -15.18 12.44
N ARG A 65 -20.88 -15.82 11.76
CA ARG A 65 -22.32 -15.67 12.05
C ARG A 65 -22.73 -14.21 12.13
N LEU A 66 -22.38 -13.44 11.08
CA LEU A 66 -22.56 -11.99 11.00
C LEU A 66 -24.00 -11.58 11.32
N THR A 67 -24.18 -10.74 12.32
CA THR A 67 -25.49 -10.21 12.71
C THR A 67 -25.91 -9.01 11.86
N ASP A 68 -27.22 -8.72 11.77
CA ASP A 68 -27.74 -7.54 11.06
C ASP A 68 -27.11 -6.23 11.55
N ALA A 69 -26.92 -6.10 12.86
CA ALA A 69 -26.31 -4.91 13.46
C ALA A 69 -24.83 -4.77 13.09
N GLU A 70 -24.09 -5.85 12.95
CA GLU A 70 -22.69 -5.84 12.49
C GLU A 70 -22.60 -5.55 10.99
N TRP A 71 -23.48 -6.17 10.19
CA TRP A 71 -23.60 -5.86 8.79
C TRP A 71 -23.89 -4.37 8.55
N GLN A 72 -24.88 -3.80 9.26
CA GLN A 72 -25.21 -2.38 9.16
C GLN A 72 -24.02 -1.49 9.51
N ARG A 73 -23.27 -1.78 10.58
CA ARG A 73 -22.05 -1.05 10.94
C ARG A 73 -20.97 -1.14 9.84
N GLY A 74 -20.84 -2.30 9.19
CA GLY A 74 -19.95 -2.49 8.04
C GLY A 74 -20.34 -1.59 6.86
N ILE A 75 -21.63 -1.50 6.53
CA ILE A 75 -22.16 -0.61 5.49
C ILE A 75 -21.88 0.86 5.83
N GLU A 76 -22.14 1.28 7.06
CA GLU A 76 -21.87 2.66 7.53
C GLU A 76 -20.38 2.99 7.44
N PHE A 77 -19.50 2.07 7.85
CA PHE A 77 -18.06 2.23 7.75
C PHE A 77 -17.62 2.43 6.30
N LEU A 78 -18.05 1.57 5.37
CA LEU A 78 -17.71 1.68 3.94
C LEU A 78 -18.26 2.97 3.32
N THR A 79 -19.47 3.38 3.70
CA THR A 79 -20.09 4.63 3.25
C THR A 79 -19.25 5.84 3.71
N ARG A 80 -18.85 5.89 4.97
CA ARG A 80 -17.97 6.95 5.50
C ARG A 80 -16.61 6.95 4.80
N THR A 81 -16.03 5.78 4.53
CA THR A 81 -14.78 5.63 3.77
C THR A 81 -14.92 6.19 2.36
N GLY A 82 -16.07 5.94 1.70
CA GLY A 82 -16.38 6.50 0.39
C GLY A 82 -16.50 8.03 0.42
N HIS A 83 -17.19 8.57 1.40
CA HIS A 83 -17.36 10.03 1.56
C HIS A 83 -16.03 10.75 1.84
N MET A 84 -15.06 10.07 2.46
CA MET A 84 -13.75 10.64 2.76
C MET A 84 -12.74 10.48 1.60
N THR A 85 -13.05 9.65 0.61
CA THR A 85 -12.20 9.42 -0.56
C THR A 85 -12.41 10.52 -1.60
N ASP A 86 -11.32 11.21 -1.99
CA ASP A 86 -11.30 12.18 -3.08
C ASP A 86 -9.99 12.07 -3.89
N HIS A 87 -9.73 13.06 -4.77
CA HIS A 87 -8.52 13.12 -5.60
C HIS A 87 -7.22 13.37 -4.81
N ARG A 88 -7.30 13.78 -3.54
CA ARG A 88 -6.16 14.07 -2.66
C ARG A 88 -6.01 13.05 -1.54
N ARG A 89 -7.11 12.40 -1.16
CA ARG A 89 -7.15 11.43 -0.06
C ARG A 89 -7.82 10.14 -0.51
N GLN A 90 -7.07 9.07 -0.53
CA GLN A 90 -7.55 7.74 -0.95
C GLN A 90 -7.79 6.84 0.27
N GLU A 91 -8.92 7.08 0.96
CA GLU A 91 -9.25 6.34 2.18
C GLU A 91 -9.47 4.83 1.92
N PHE A 92 -9.93 4.43 0.73
CA PHE A 92 -10.02 3.02 0.35
C PHE A 92 -8.65 2.37 0.13
N ILE A 93 -7.66 3.12 -0.42
CA ILE A 93 -6.28 2.61 -0.50
C ILE A 93 -5.73 2.44 0.91
N LEU A 94 -5.96 3.42 1.79
CA LEU A 94 -5.54 3.35 3.18
C LEU A 94 -6.16 2.15 3.91
N LEU A 95 -7.45 1.86 3.67
CA LEU A 95 -8.13 0.67 4.18
C LEU A 95 -7.45 -0.62 3.68
N SER A 96 -7.15 -0.70 2.39
CA SER A 96 -6.43 -1.82 1.79
C SER A 96 -5.04 -2.01 2.43
N ASP A 97 -4.33 -0.91 2.67
CA ASP A 97 -3.00 -0.90 3.28
C ASP A 97 -3.03 -1.44 4.71
N VAL A 98 -3.93 -0.93 5.56
CA VAL A 98 -4.00 -1.35 6.97
C VAL A 98 -4.56 -2.76 7.17
N LEU A 99 -5.29 -3.29 6.19
CA LEU A 99 -5.72 -4.69 6.13
C LEU A 99 -4.66 -5.62 5.50
N GLY A 100 -3.53 -5.08 5.03
CA GLY A 100 -2.44 -5.83 4.40
C GLY A 100 -2.74 -6.31 2.97
N LEU A 101 -3.90 -5.96 2.40
CA LEU A 101 -4.30 -6.40 1.06
C LEU A 101 -3.39 -5.81 -0.03
N SER A 102 -2.97 -4.56 0.14
CA SER A 102 -2.01 -3.92 -0.78
C SER A 102 -0.67 -4.67 -0.80
N MET A 103 -0.10 -5.01 0.36
CA MET A 103 1.16 -5.76 0.43
C MET A 103 1.02 -7.19 -0.09
N LEU A 104 -0.09 -7.86 0.20
CA LEU A 104 -0.39 -9.17 -0.37
C LEU A 104 -0.46 -9.11 -1.91
N THR A 105 -1.16 -8.10 -2.45
CA THR A 105 -1.28 -7.90 -3.90
C THR A 105 0.09 -7.62 -4.54
N VAL A 106 0.93 -6.81 -3.90
CA VAL A 106 2.32 -6.60 -4.33
C VAL A 106 3.07 -7.94 -4.37
N GLY A 107 2.99 -8.75 -3.33
CA GLY A 107 3.65 -10.07 -3.28
C GLY A 107 3.19 -11.02 -4.39
N ILE A 108 1.90 -11.03 -4.72
CA ILE A 108 1.34 -11.85 -5.81
C ILE A 108 1.86 -11.39 -7.18
N ASN A 109 1.94 -10.06 -7.42
CA ASN A 109 2.30 -9.50 -8.73
C ASN A 109 3.80 -9.25 -8.92
N ALA A 110 4.55 -9.20 -7.84
CA ALA A 110 6.00 -9.08 -7.85
C ALA A 110 6.63 -10.28 -7.12
N PRO A 111 6.48 -11.52 -7.66
CA PRO A 111 7.08 -12.69 -7.05
C PRO A 111 8.58 -12.46 -6.90
N ALA A 112 9.13 -12.90 -5.76
CA ALA A 112 10.53 -12.76 -5.45
C ALA A 112 11.38 -13.33 -6.59
N SER A 113 12.12 -12.50 -7.29
CA SER A 113 13.19 -12.93 -8.19
C SER A 113 14.45 -13.07 -7.35
N ALA A 114 15.11 -14.22 -7.42
CA ALA A 114 16.30 -14.45 -6.62
C ALA A 114 17.31 -13.31 -6.80
N GLY A 115 17.66 -12.66 -5.70
CA GLY A 115 18.62 -11.56 -5.68
C GLY A 115 18.09 -10.18 -6.12
N ALA A 116 16.83 -10.05 -6.52
CA ALA A 116 16.25 -8.73 -6.82
C ALA A 116 15.82 -8.02 -5.54
N THR A 117 15.86 -6.68 -5.58
CA THR A 117 15.30 -5.84 -4.52
C THR A 117 13.81 -6.10 -4.36
N GLU A 118 13.35 -6.31 -3.13
CA GLU A 118 11.96 -6.59 -2.84
C GLU A 118 11.06 -5.38 -3.07
N SER A 119 9.87 -5.64 -3.65
CA SER A 119 8.86 -4.60 -3.88
C SER A 119 8.02 -4.35 -2.63
N THR A 120 7.53 -3.12 -2.48
CA THR A 120 6.57 -2.70 -1.45
C THR A 120 5.45 -1.88 -2.09
N VAL A 121 4.51 -1.37 -1.28
CA VAL A 121 3.40 -0.53 -1.76
C VAL A 121 3.90 0.81 -2.32
N LEU A 122 3.20 1.37 -3.29
CA LEU A 122 3.47 2.72 -3.80
C LEU A 122 3.17 3.80 -2.74
N GLY A 123 2.16 3.56 -1.94
CA GLY A 123 1.65 4.52 -0.97
C GLY A 123 0.76 5.62 -1.59
N PRO A 124 -0.07 6.27 -0.76
CA PRO A 124 -1.06 7.24 -1.25
C PRO A 124 -0.48 8.62 -1.59
N PHE A 125 0.79 8.87 -1.26
CA PHE A 125 1.42 10.19 -1.44
C PHE A 125 2.32 10.29 -2.68
N PHE A 126 2.38 9.22 -3.48
CA PHE A 126 3.02 9.29 -4.78
C PHE A 126 2.22 10.19 -5.73
N VAL A 127 2.88 11.16 -6.35
CA VAL A 127 2.30 12.02 -7.38
C VAL A 127 3.23 12.04 -8.59
N PRO A 128 2.71 11.74 -9.79
CA PRO A 128 3.51 11.81 -11.01
C PRO A 128 3.95 13.24 -11.32
N GLY A 129 5.07 13.39 -12.06
CA GLY A 129 5.53 14.69 -12.51
C GLY A 129 6.47 15.39 -11.52
N ALA A 130 7.11 14.66 -10.62
CA ALA A 130 8.20 15.19 -9.82
C ALA A 130 9.29 15.84 -10.70
N PRO A 131 10.04 16.86 -10.22
CA PRO A 131 11.09 17.52 -10.99
C PRO A 131 12.27 16.58 -11.23
N GLU A 132 12.92 16.72 -12.39
CA GLU A 132 14.21 16.09 -12.67
C GLU A 132 15.31 16.83 -11.93
N VAL A 133 16.20 16.08 -11.29
CA VAL A 133 17.43 16.61 -10.71
C VAL A 133 18.64 15.93 -11.36
N PRO A 134 19.79 16.62 -11.47
CA PRO A 134 21.00 16.00 -11.97
C PRO A 134 21.52 14.92 -10.99
N LEU A 135 22.41 14.08 -11.44
CA LEU A 135 23.13 13.13 -10.60
C LEU A 135 23.91 13.89 -9.51
N GLY A 136 23.61 13.64 -8.25
CA GLY A 136 24.08 14.41 -7.10
C GLY A 136 23.22 15.63 -6.75
N GLY A 137 22.09 15.82 -7.44
CA GLY A 137 21.15 16.91 -7.17
C GLY A 137 20.45 16.82 -5.82
N ASP A 138 19.65 17.82 -5.52
CA ASP A 138 18.95 17.98 -4.25
C ASP A 138 17.43 17.93 -4.46
N ILE A 139 16.76 16.95 -3.84
CA ILE A 139 15.31 16.77 -3.92
C ILE A 139 14.57 17.41 -2.76
N THR A 140 15.28 17.98 -1.77
CA THR A 140 14.63 18.53 -0.57
C THR A 140 13.58 19.59 -0.91
N GLY A 141 13.86 20.44 -1.92
CA GLY A 141 12.95 21.54 -2.28
C GLY A 141 12.61 22.43 -1.09
N GLY A 142 13.50 22.43 -0.04
CA GLY A 142 13.33 23.10 1.25
C GLY A 142 12.42 22.34 2.22
N ALA A 143 12.21 21.03 2.08
CA ALA A 143 11.67 20.17 3.13
C ALA A 143 12.51 20.35 4.41
N LYS A 144 11.84 20.35 5.56
CA LYS A 144 12.51 20.41 6.84
C LYS A 144 13.15 19.07 7.16
N GLY A 145 14.33 19.09 7.73
CA GLY A 145 14.99 17.88 8.21
C GLY A 145 16.51 17.98 8.17
N ARG A 146 17.15 17.03 8.82
CA ARG A 146 18.59 16.88 8.81
C ARG A 146 19.03 16.43 7.41
N PRO A 147 20.03 17.06 6.77
CA PRO A 147 20.47 16.64 5.44
C PRO A 147 20.87 15.16 5.39
N CYS A 148 20.51 14.49 4.31
CA CYS A 148 20.85 13.10 4.06
C CYS A 148 21.41 12.95 2.64
N HIS A 149 22.60 12.39 2.51
CA HIS A 149 23.15 12.00 1.23
C HIS A 149 22.84 10.53 0.96
N VAL A 150 22.14 10.29 -0.13
CA VAL A 150 21.72 8.94 -0.56
C VAL A 150 22.53 8.55 -1.79
N ALA A 151 23.10 7.35 -1.80
CA ALA A 151 23.90 6.85 -2.91
C ALA A 151 23.71 5.34 -3.08
N GLY A 152 24.05 4.82 -4.25
CA GLY A 152 24.04 3.39 -4.54
C GLY A 152 24.21 3.11 -6.02
N LYS A 153 23.98 1.86 -6.41
CA LYS A 153 24.02 1.43 -7.81
C LYS A 153 22.73 0.71 -8.20
N VAL A 154 22.30 0.93 -9.43
CA VAL A 154 21.26 0.15 -10.07
C VAL A 154 21.92 -0.93 -10.93
N ARG A 155 21.54 -2.19 -10.71
CA ARG A 155 22.04 -3.34 -11.47
C ARG A 155 20.94 -4.35 -11.75
N GLY A 156 21.13 -5.20 -12.72
CA GLY A 156 20.28 -6.37 -12.94
C GLY A 156 20.59 -7.50 -11.95
N THR A 157 19.74 -8.51 -11.89
CA THR A 157 20.00 -9.76 -11.14
C THR A 157 21.23 -10.53 -11.63
N ASP A 158 21.70 -10.23 -12.84
CA ASP A 158 22.95 -10.73 -13.44
C ASP A 158 24.19 -9.94 -12.97
N GLY A 159 24.02 -8.93 -12.11
CA GLY A 159 25.07 -8.05 -11.62
C GLY A 159 25.49 -6.96 -12.60
N ILE A 160 24.94 -6.91 -13.81
CA ILE A 160 25.28 -5.91 -14.82
C ILE A 160 24.71 -4.55 -14.41
N PRO A 161 25.51 -3.47 -14.42
CA PRO A 161 25.01 -2.13 -14.18
C PRO A 161 23.90 -1.73 -15.15
N VAL A 162 22.91 -1.01 -14.65
CA VAL A 162 21.80 -0.48 -15.44
C VAL A 162 21.96 1.03 -15.61
N PRO A 163 22.56 1.51 -16.70
CA PRO A 163 22.69 2.93 -16.94
C PRO A 163 21.36 3.55 -17.35
N ASN A 164 21.22 4.84 -17.08
CA ASN A 164 20.07 5.63 -17.49
C ASN A 164 18.72 5.15 -16.92
N ALA A 165 18.72 4.34 -15.85
CA ALA A 165 17.51 3.98 -15.11
C ALA A 165 16.90 5.26 -14.50
N ARG A 166 15.57 5.42 -14.67
CA ARG A 166 14.82 6.49 -14.03
C ARG A 166 14.55 6.09 -12.58
N ILE A 167 15.05 6.87 -11.65
CA ILE A 167 14.91 6.67 -10.21
C ILE A 167 14.05 7.82 -9.68
N GLU A 168 12.83 7.55 -9.31
CA GLU A 168 11.87 8.48 -8.74
C GLU A 168 11.83 8.25 -7.22
N VAL A 169 11.95 9.33 -6.45
CA VAL A 169 12.12 9.31 -5.00
C VAL A 169 11.12 10.24 -4.36
N TRP A 170 10.53 9.85 -3.21
CA TRP A 170 9.70 10.73 -2.40
C TRP A 170 9.72 10.30 -0.94
N GLU A 171 9.54 11.27 -0.04
CA GLU A 171 9.56 11.07 1.40
C GLU A 171 8.78 12.13 2.16
N ALA A 172 8.47 11.85 3.42
CA ALA A 172 7.97 12.83 4.35
C ALA A 172 9.13 13.69 4.90
N ASP A 173 8.85 14.93 5.23
CA ASP A 173 9.78 15.81 5.95
C ASP A 173 9.91 15.43 7.44
N ALA A 174 10.70 16.19 8.20
CA ALA A 174 10.93 15.93 9.62
C ALA A 174 9.67 16.11 10.50
N ASP A 175 8.65 16.82 10.01
CA ASP A 175 7.36 16.96 10.68
C ASP A 175 6.43 15.77 10.35
N GLY A 176 6.84 14.84 9.48
CA GLY A 176 6.08 13.66 9.08
C GLY A 176 5.07 13.90 7.97
N PHE A 177 5.20 14.97 7.19
CA PHE A 177 4.28 15.32 6.12
C PHE A 177 4.95 15.28 4.75
N TYR A 178 4.23 14.74 3.78
CA TYR A 178 4.58 14.87 2.36
C TYR A 178 4.13 16.23 1.84
N ASP A 179 4.81 16.73 0.81
CA ASP A 179 4.50 18.05 0.23
C ASP A 179 3.04 18.20 -0.22
N VAL A 180 2.41 17.12 -0.69
CA VAL A 180 0.99 17.11 -1.11
C VAL A 180 0.00 17.30 0.04
N GLN A 181 0.45 17.10 1.27
CA GLN A 181 -0.38 17.32 2.47
C GLN A 181 -0.38 18.78 2.93
N TYR A 182 0.59 19.57 2.47
CA TYR A 182 0.63 21.00 2.75
C TYR A 182 -0.28 21.79 1.81
N ALA A 183 -0.75 22.95 2.27
CA ALA A 183 -1.44 23.90 1.42
C ALA A 183 -0.48 24.53 0.41
N GLY A 184 -0.88 24.62 -0.85
CA GLY A 184 -0.10 25.23 -1.92
C GLY A 184 0.45 24.24 -2.93
N SER A 185 1.36 24.69 -3.80
CA SER A 185 1.91 23.92 -4.93
C SER A 185 3.43 23.67 -4.81
N ARG A 186 3.98 23.76 -3.61
CA ARG A 186 5.41 23.53 -3.40
C ARG A 186 5.73 22.06 -3.61
N THR A 187 6.76 21.77 -4.41
CA THR A 187 7.33 20.44 -4.51
C THR A 187 8.52 20.35 -3.57
N ALA A 188 8.48 19.41 -2.62
CA ALA A 188 9.52 19.21 -1.63
C ALA A 188 9.59 17.74 -1.22
N GLY A 189 10.80 17.24 -0.93
CA GLY A 189 11.02 15.85 -0.56
C GLY A 189 10.69 14.87 -1.69
N ARG A 190 10.70 15.34 -2.96
CA ARG A 190 10.50 14.48 -4.14
C ARG A 190 11.27 14.97 -5.36
N GLY A 191 11.69 14.04 -6.16
CA GLY A 191 12.38 14.29 -7.42
C GLY A 191 12.64 12.99 -8.17
N TRP A 192 13.17 13.09 -9.37
CA TRP A 192 13.69 11.94 -10.07
C TRP A 192 15.03 12.27 -10.73
N LEU A 193 15.85 11.24 -10.88
CA LEU A 193 17.15 11.32 -11.52
C LEU A 193 17.39 10.09 -12.39
N ARG A 194 18.47 10.12 -13.17
CA ARG A 194 18.93 8.98 -13.94
C ARG A 194 20.22 8.41 -13.34
N SER A 195 20.34 7.08 -13.35
CA SER A 195 21.61 6.44 -13.03
C SER A 195 22.67 6.76 -14.09
N GLY A 196 23.91 6.88 -13.66
CA GLY A 196 25.08 7.12 -14.52
C GLY A 196 25.51 5.88 -15.31
N ALA A 197 26.65 5.98 -15.98
CA ALA A 197 27.15 4.95 -16.91
C ALA A 197 27.39 3.60 -16.24
N ASP A 198 27.86 3.61 -14.98
CA ASP A 198 28.13 2.41 -14.18
C ASP A 198 26.95 2.04 -13.27
N GLY A 199 25.74 2.55 -13.58
CA GLY A 199 24.53 2.34 -12.79
C GLY A 199 24.50 3.14 -11.48
N GLU A 200 25.50 3.97 -11.19
CA GLU A 200 25.58 4.75 -9.96
C GLU A 200 24.46 5.79 -9.89
N TYR A 201 23.95 6.02 -8.69
CA TYR A 201 23.04 7.12 -8.39
C TYR A 201 23.40 7.78 -7.07
N ARG A 202 23.13 9.05 -6.94
CA ARG A 202 23.28 9.83 -5.72
C ARG A 202 22.44 11.09 -5.77
N PHE A 203 21.98 11.52 -4.61
CA PHE A 203 21.19 12.74 -4.43
C PHE A 203 21.21 13.18 -2.96
N TRP A 204 20.84 14.43 -2.73
CA TRP A 204 20.59 14.96 -1.39
C TRP A 204 19.09 14.95 -1.10
N SER A 205 18.77 14.58 0.14
CA SER A 205 17.44 14.54 0.71
C SER A 205 17.47 14.93 2.18
N VAL A 206 16.42 14.68 2.93
CA VAL A 206 16.40 14.77 4.38
C VAL A 206 16.50 13.39 5.02
N HIS A 207 16.93 13.32 6.28
CA HIS A 207 16.89 12.06 7.03
C HIS A 207 15.42 11.68 7.29
N PRO A 208 14.97 10.51 6.87
CA PRO A 208 13.57 10.12 7.02
C PRO A 208 13.11 10.13 8.48
N ALA A 209 11.86 10.52 8.71
CA ALA A 209 11.22 10.52 10.01
C ALA A 209 10.05 9.51 10.04
N PRO A 210 9.76 8.89 11.19
CA PRO A 210 8.54 8.10 11.35
C PRO A 210 7.33 9.03 11.37
N TYR A 211 6.20 8.59 10.81
CA TYR A 211 5.01 9.41 10.76
C TYR A 211 3.72 8.57 10.91
N PRO A 212 2.62 9.17 11.41
CA PRO A 212 1.33 8.53 11.41
C PRO A 212 0.69 8.60 10.01
N ILE A 213 0.10 7.50 9.54
CA ILE A 213 -0.86 7.58 8.45
C ILE A 213 -2.08 8.41 8.90
N PRO A 214 -2.88 9.00 7.98
CA PRO A 214 -4.09 9.71 8.35
C PRO A 214 -5.00 8.85 9.24
N ALA A 215 -5.32 9.34 10.44
CA ALA A 215 -6.10 8.60 11.44
C ALA A 215 -7.35 9.38 11.92
N ASP A 216 -7.72 10.45 11.21
CA ASP A 216 -8.86 11.32 11.47
C ASP A 216 -10.14 10.87 10.73
N GLY A 217 -10.15 9.64 10.20
CA GLY A 217 -11.22 9.05 9.43
C GLY A 217 -11.60 7.63 9.85
N PRO A 218 -12.49 6.98 9.06
CA PRO A 218 -12.97 5.64 9.37
C PRO A 218 -11.86 4.60 9.55
N VAL A 219 -10.77 4.70 8.76
CA VAL A 219 -9.62 3.79 8.90
C VAL A 219 -8.88 4.01 10.21
N GLY A 220 -8.78 5.25 10.68
CA GLY A 220 -8.25 5.56 12.01
C GLY A 220 -9.12 4.96 13.13
N ASP A 221 -10.45 5.08 13.01
CA ASP A 221 -11.39 4.45 13.95
C ASP A 221 -11.22 2.92 13.99
N LEU A 222 -11.02 2.28 12.83
CA LEU A 222 -10.77 0.84 12.70
C LEU A 222 -9.47 0.45 13.42
N LEU A 223 -8.38 1.18 13.21
CA LEU A 223 -7.11 0.92 13.88
C LEU A 223 -7.24 1.06 15.40
N ALA A 224 -7.91 2.13 15.86
CA ALA A 224 -8.15 2.37 17.28
C ALA A 224 -8.98 1.23 17.92
N ALA A 225 -10.05 0.80 17.26
CA ALA A 225 -10.88 -0.32 17.71
C ALA A 225 -10.10 -1.65 17.76
N ALA A 226 -9.12 -1.82 16.88
CA ALA A 226 -8.24 -3.00 16.87
C ALA A 226 -7.04 -2.89 17.82
N GLY A 227 -6.89 -1.79 18.57
CA GLY A 227 -5.73 -1.53 19.43
C GLY A 227 -4.42 -1.35 18.65
N ARG A 228 -4.49 -0.99 17.34
CA ARG A 228 -3.34 -0.76 16.47
C ARG A 228 -3.01 0.71 16.35
N GLY A 229 -1.70 1.02 16.40
CA GLY A 229 -1.21 2.39 16.14
C GLY A 229 -1.17 2.74 14.65
N PRO A 230 -1.25 4.05 14.30
CA PRO A 230 -1.19 4.51 12.92
C PRO A 230 0.24 4.73 12.40
N MET A 231 1.25 4.48 13.22
CA MET A 231 2.63 4.85 12.91
C MET A 231 3.26 3.98 11.83
N ARG A 232 4.02 4.61 10.96
CA ARG A 232 4.96 3.98 10.06
C ARG A 232 6.41 4.27 10.50
N PRO A 233 7.33 3.32 10.35
CA PRO A 233 8.76 3.58 10.56
C PRO A 233 9.28 4.62 9.57
N ALA A 234 10.39 5.26 9.92
CA ALA A 234 11.11 6.19 9.04
C ALA A 234 11.54 5.48 7.75
N HIS A 235 11.21 6.03 6.58
CA HIS A 235 11.52 5.42 5.29
C HIS A 235 11.60 6.42 4.14
N LEU A 236 12.30 5.99 3.10
CA LEU A 236 12.44 6.69 1.82
C LEU A 236 11.89 5.80 0.71
N HIS A 237 11.02 6.32 -0.13
CA HIS A 237 10.44 5.61 -1.26
C HIS A 237 11.30 5.68 -2.51
N PHE A 238 11.30 4.60 -3.27
CA PHE A 238 11.89 4.52 -4.61
C PHE A 238 10.90 3.91 -5.59
N LYS A 239 10.85 4.48 -6.79
CA LYS A 239 10.28 3.84 -7.96
C LYS A 239 11.32 3.88 -9.07
N VAL A 240 11.67 2.70 -9.59
CA VAL A 240 12.77 2.58 -10.57
C VAL A 240 12.26 1.91 -11.83
N ASP A 241 12.44 2.59 -12.94
CA ASP A 241 12.07 2.14 -14.27
C ASP A 241 13.29 2.09 -15.19
N ALA A 242 13.47 0.97 -15.89
CA ALA A 242 14.51 0.84 -16.91
C ALA A 242 14.04 -0.07 -18.05
N PRO A 243 14.41 0.20 -19.32
CA PRO A 243 14.05 -0.67 -20.44
C PRO A 243 14.54 -2.11 -20.26
N GLY A 244 13.65 -3.09 -20.49
CA GLY A 244 13.95 -4.52 -20.31
C GLY A 244 13.93 -5.02 -18.87
N TYR A 245 13.56 -4.19 -17.91
CA TYR A 245 13.39 -4.55 -16.51
C TYR A 245 11.96 -4.29 -16.04
N ARG A 246 11.54 -5.03 -15.04
CA ARG A 246 10.28 -4.78 -14.35
C ARG A 246 10.42 -3.52 -13.52
N THR A 247 9.41 -2.65 -13.56
CA THR A 247 9.32 -1.51 -12.64
C THR A 247 9.41 -2.00 -11.20
N LEU A 248 10.31 -1.42 -10.43
CA LEU A 248 10.43 -1.65 -9.00
C LEU A 248 9.82 -0.47 -8.24
N THR A 249 8.89 -0.76 -7.33
CA THR A 249 8.47 0.17 -6.28
C THR A 249 8.89 -0.41 -4.95
N THR A 250 9.65 0.34 -4.16
CA THR A 250 10.19 -0.13 -2.88
C THR A 250 10.38 1.01 -1.87
N HIS A 251 10.68 0.65 -0.64
CA HIS A 251 11.13 1.56 0.42
C HIS A 251 12.50 1.11 0.94
N ILE A 252 13.25 2.03 1.55
CA ILE A 252 14.28 1.69 2.51
C ILE A 252 13.90 2.25 3.87
N PHE A 253 14.11 1.45 4.90
CA PHE A 253 13.74 1.80 6.29
C PHE A 253 14.99 2.07 7.11
N VAL A 254 14.91 3.03 8.03
CA VAL A 254 16.03 3.39 8.90
C VAL A 254 16.25 2.31 9.96
N ALA A 255 17.40 1.63 9.92
CA ALA A 255 17.77 0.60 10.88
C ALA A 255 17.79 1.14 12.32
N GLY A 256 17.26 0.36 13.27
CA GLY A 256 17.17 0.75 14.67
C GLY A 256 16.11 1.81 14.98
N GLY A 257 15.37 2.27 13.96
CA GLY A 257 14.27 3.21 14.13
C GLY A 257 13.05 2.57 14.82
N PRO A 258 12.15 3.38 15.38
CA PRO A 258 10.91 2.88 15.99
C PRO A 258 9.94 2.33 14.92
N TYR A 259 9.04 1.45 15.35
CA TYR A 259 7.92 0.91 14.55
C TYR A 259 8.28 -0.07 13.43
N LEU A 260 9.54 -0.51 13.30
CA LEU A 260 9.95 -1.53 12.32
C LEU A 260 9.20 -2.86 12.50
N ASP A 261 8.82 -3.20 13.71
CA ASP A 261 8.08 -4.40 14.11
C ASP A 261 6.55 -4.25 14.06
N ARG A 262 6.04 -3.03 13.78
CA ARG A 262 4.63 -2.67 13.85
C ARG A 262 4.21 -1.58 12.86
N ASP A 263 4.75 -1.63 11.64
CA ASP A 263 4.33 -0.75 10.54
C ASP A 263 2.81 -0.89 10.30
N ALA A 264 2.09 0.22 10.33
CA ALA A 264 0.64 0.24 10.13
C ALA A 264 0.18 -0.39 8.80
N VAL A 265 1.06 -0.44 7.79
CA VAL A 265 0.76 -0.94 6.44
C VAL A 265 1.54 -2.21 6.05
N PHE A 266 2.28 -2.82 6.99
CA PHE A 266 3.05 -4.06 6.79
C PHE A 266 4.09 -3.99 5.66
N GLY A 267 4.66 -2.81 5.43
CA GLY A 267 5.61 -2.56 4.34
C GLY A 267 7.05 -3.00 4.64
N VAL A 268 7.40 -3.21 5.92
CA VAL A 268 8.76 -3.53 6.34
C VAL A 268 9.16 -4.93 5.90
N LYS A 269 10.36 -5.04 5.34
CA LYS A 269 11.03 -6.30 5.01
C LYS A 269 12.49 -6.20 5.46
N ASP A 270 13.05 -7.29 5.96
CA ASP A 270 14.39 -7.31 6.55
C ASP A 270 15.47 -6.82 5.57
N SER A 271 15.36 -7.18 4.29
CA SER A 271 16.30 -6.77 3.23
C SER A 271 16.25 -5.27 2.90
N LEU A 272 15.21 -4.57 3.36
CA LEU A 272 14.99 -3.15 3.13
C LEU A 272 15.31 -2.27 4.36
N ILE A 273 15.76 -2.89 5.46
CA ILE A 273 16.22 -2.16 6.66
C ILE A 273 17.70 -1.82 6.46
N VAL A 274 18.01 -0.53 6.36
CA VAL A 274 19.33 -0.04 5.97
C VAL A 274 19.91 0.89 7.03
N GLY A 275 21.21 0.79 7.29
CA GLY A 275 21.93 1.66 8.21
C GLY A 275 22.14 3.07 7.63
N PHE A 276 21.66 4.08 8.34
CA PHE A 276 21.96 5.48 8.08
C PHE A 276 23.08 5.92 9.03
N THR A 277 24.20 6.36 8.45
CA THR A 277 25.40 6.72 9.21
C THR A 277 25.44 8.22 9.47
N GLU A 278 25.58 8.60 10.73
CA GLU A 278 25.76 10.02 11.10
C GLU A 278 27.13 10.54 10.70
N GLN A 279 27.15 11.76 10.23
CA GLN A 279 28.34 12.51 9.83
C GLN A 279 28.41 13.81 10.65
N PRO A 280 29.59 14.22 11.11
CA PRO A 280 29.77 15.52 11.74
C PRO A 280 29.61 16.65 10.71
N PRO A 281 29.45 17.91 11.16
CA PRO A 281 29.57 19.07 10.29
C PRO A 281 30.89 19.02 9.50
N GLY A 282 30.85 19.46 8.24
CA GLY A 282 32.02 19.42 7.36
C GLY A 282 31.67 19.22 5.89
N PRO A 283 32.67 18.87 5.07
CA PRO A 283 32.46 18.67 3.64
C PRO A 283 31.68 17.35 3.36
N GLY A 284 30.64 17.46 2.56
CA GLY A 284 29.92 16.31 1.99
C GLY A 284 30.69 15.69 0.83
N PRO A 285 30.19 14.52 0.30
CA PRO A 285 30.87 13.77 -0.76
C PRO A 285 31.01 14.54 -2.09
N ASP A 286 30.15 15.53 -2.32
CA ASP A 286 30.14 16.40 -3.51
C ASP A 286 30.91 17.74 -3.30
N GLY A 287 31.55 17.92 -2.13
CA GLY A 287 32.22 19.16 -1.74
C GLY A 287 31.30 20.22 -1.13
N ARG A 288 29.97 19.95 -1.00
CA ARG A 288 29.03 20.79 -0.25
C ARG A 288 29.48 20.89 1.21
N HIS A 289 29.59 22.08 1.75
CA HIS A 289 29.86 22.28 3.18
C HIS A 289 28.55 22.27 3.97
N LEU A 290 28.53 21.50 5.06
CA LEU A 290 27.36 21.34 5.93
C LEU A 290 27.76 21.84 7.33
N ASP A 291 27.07 22.85 7.81
CA ASP A 291 27.34 23.50 9.11
C ASP A 291 26.76 22.68 10.30
N GLU A 292 25.85 21.75 10.00
CA GLU A 292 25.19 20.89 10.97
C GLU A 292 25.48 19.40 10.71
N PRO A 293 25.29 18.52 11.71
CA PRO A 293 25.37 17.07 11.49
C PRO A 293 24.38 16.61 10.40
N TRP A 294 24.83 15.69 9.57
CA TRP A 294 24.05 15.14 8.47
C TRP A 294 24.15 13.61 8.46
N THR A 295 23.46 12.93 7.56
CA THR A 295 23.50 11.48 7.44
C THR A 295 23.86 11.04 6.03
N THR A 296 24.39 9.82 5.92
CA THR A 296 24.58 9.15 4.64
C THR A 296 24.02 7.75 4.68
N VAL A 297 23.49 7.30 3.55
CA VAL A 297 23.02 5.94 3.33
C VAL A 297 23.47 5.45 1.96
N THR A 298 23.88 4.18 1.90
CA THR A 298 24.15 3.49 0.64
C THR A 298 23.20 2.34 0.48
N PHE A 299 22.50 2.28 -0.66
CA PHE A 299 21.56 1.23 -0.99
C PHE A 299 21.67 0.85 -2.48
N ASP A 300 22.04 -0.41 -2.75
CA ASP A 300 22.08 -0.93 -4.10
C ASP A 300 20.70 -1.46 -4.51
N ILE A 301 20.25 -1.06 -5.68
CA ILE A 301 18.98 -1.47 -6.26
C ILE A 301 19.23 -2.56 -7.30
N VAL A 302 18.59 -3.71 -7.13
CA VAL A 302 18.70 -4.83 -8.05
C VAL A 302 17.38 -5.05 -8.77
N LEU A 303 17.36 -4.83 -10.08
CA LEU A 303 16.17 -4.95 -10.92
C LEU A 303 16.04 -6.36 -11.50
N ALA A 304 14.82 -6.91 -11.41
CA ALA A 304 14.46 -8.13 -12.14
C ALA A 304 14.22 -7.82 -13.61
N ARG A 305 14.69 -8.66 -14.51
CA ARG A 305 14.38 -8.54 -15.95
C ARG A 305 12.89 -8.75 -16.20
N GLN A 306 12.36 -8.02 -17.16
CA GLN A 306 11.03 -8.29 -17.70
C GLN A 306 11.08 -9.68 -18.34
N GLN A 307 10.21 -10.60 -17.93
CA GLN A 307 10.06 -11.87 -18.64
C GLN A 307 9.49 -11.55 -20.03
N GLU A 308 10.10 -12.07 -21.08
CA GLU A 308 9.47 -12.09 -22.38
C GLU A 308 8.21 -12.95 -22.22
N ASP A 309 7.03 -12.35 -22.45
CA ASP A 309 5.78 -13.08 -22.51
C ASP A 309 5.97 -14.18 -23.57
N GLN A 310 6.04 -15.41 -23.14
CA GLN A 310 5.93 -16.56 -24.06
C GLN A 310 4.49 -16.53 -24.57
N GLN A 311 4.34 -15.95 -25.78
CA GLN A 311 3.10 -15.99 -26.56
C GLN A 311 2.75 -17.41 -26.97
#